data_707e846c9b72a708f797b80e3f0fe336
#
_entry.id   707e846c9b72a708f797b80e3f0fe336
#
_cell.length_a   1.000
_cell.length_b   1.000
_cell.length_c   1.000
_cell.angle_alpha   90.00
_cell.angle_beta   90.00
_cell.angle_gamma   90.00
#
_symmetry.space_group_name_H-M   'P 1'
#
loop_
_entity.id
_entity.type
_entity.pdbx_description
1 polymer ?
#
loop_
_entity_poly.entity_id
_entity_poly.type
_entity_poly.pdbx_seq_one_letter_code
_entity_poly.pdbx_strand_id
1 'polypeptide(L)'
;MIEFYLILAAVTTVSIGVLNRLLVGTLVMLIGGYLGEAGVINAMLGFIIGMAGLLYILYEIFMGEAGQKSMSCGSVGAQMAFSACRMIVLVGWAIYPLGYLFGYLMCGVDAASLNLIYNLADFVNKIAFGVFIWAAAVADSSETA
;
A
#
# COMPACT_ATOMS: atom_id res chain seq x y z
N MET A 1 -4.34 0.56 -3.42
CA MET A 1 -4.77 1.70 -2.55
C MET A 1 -6.25 2.00 -2.71
N ILE A 2 -6.83 1.82 -3.88
CA ILE A 2 -8.28 1.93 -4.11
C ILE A 2 -9.04 0.92 -3.23
N GLU A 3 -8.48 -0.25 -3.03
CA GLU A 3 -9.05 -1.34 -2.23
C GLU A 3 -9.36 -0.91 -0.79
N PHE A 4 -8.50 -0.10 -0.15
CA PHE A 4 -8.79 0.43 1.18
C PHE A 4 -10.06 1.26 1.24
N TYR A 5 -10.26 2.10 0.22
CA TYR A 5 -11.49 2.87 0.10
C TYR A 5 -12.70 1.96 -0.16
N LEU A 6 -12.57 0.99 -1.07
CA LEU A 6 -13.66 0.09 -1.43
C LEU A 6 -14.09 -0.84 -0.29
N ILE A 7 -13.14 -1.38 0.49
CA ILE A 7 -13.44 -2.19 1.69
C ILE A 7 -14.32 -1.38 2.66
N LEU A 8 -13.95 -0.14 2.92
CA LEU A 8 -14.71 0.72 3.83
C LEU A 8 -16.05 1.17 3.22
N ALA A 9 -16.07 1.56 1.96
CA ALA A 9 -17.27 2.04 1.28
C ALA A 9 -18.35 0.94 1.14
N ALA A 10 -17.96 -0.33 1.18
CA ALA A 10 -18.90 -1.45 1.16
C ALA A 10 -19.71 -1.58 2.46
N VAL A 11 -19.17 -1.12 3.59
CA VAL A 11 -19.75 -1.38 4.94
C VAL A 11 -20.05 -0.11 5.73
N THR A 12 -19.53 1.05 5.31
CA THR A 12 -19.76 2.32 6.01
C THR A 12 -19.67 3.51 5.07
N THR A 13 -20.13 4.67 5.53
CA THR A 13 -20.00 5.92 4.78
C THR A 13 -18.59 6.48 4.91
N VAL A 14 -17.89 6.59 3.78
CA VAL A 14 -16.52 7.11 3.69
C VAL A 14 -16.46 8.30 2.75
N SER A 15 -15.75 9.35 3.15
CA SER A 15 -15.52 10.52 2.30
C SER A 15 -14.69 10.15 1.05
N ILE A 16 -15.07 10.67 -0.11
CA ILE A 16 -14.25 10.59 -1.34
C ILE A 16 -12.85 11.20 -1.12
N GLY A 17 -12.69 12.05 -0.11
CA GLY A 17 -11.42 12.60 0.30
C GLY A 17 -10.40 11.53 0.70
N VAL A 18 -10.83 10.40 1.28
CA VAL A 18 -9.96 9.25 1.60
C VAL A 18 -9.35 8.69 0.33
N LEU A 19 -10.18 8.43 -0.69
CA LEU A 19 -9.71 7.94 -1.99
C LEU A 19 -8.70 8.90 -2.61
N ASN A 20 -9.01 10.19 -2.63
CA ASN A 20 -8.13 11.20 -3.21
C ASN A 20 -6.78 11.27 -2.48
N ARG A 21 -6.77 11.23 -1.14
CA ARG A 21 -5.53 11.23 -0.34
C ARG A 21 -4.69 10.00 -0.63
N LEU A 22 -5.28 8.82 -0.67
CA LEU A 22 -4.58 7.57 -0.99
C LEU A 22 -4.04 7.57 -2.42
N LEU A 23 -4.79 8.09 -3.40
CA LEU A 23 -4.34 8.22 -4.79
C LEU A 23 -3.19 9.23 -4.92
N VAL A 24 -3.29 10.39 -4.29
CA VAL A 24 -2.22 11.40 -4.32
C VAL A 24 -0.94 10.83 -3.68
N GLY A 25 -1.03 10.20 -2.51
CA GLY A 25 0.12 9.54 -1.89
C GLY A 25 0.75 8.49 -2.79
N THR A 26 -0.08 7.68 -3.47
CA THR A 26 0.37 6.66 -4.41
C THR A 26 1.08 7.27 -5.61
N LEU A 27 0.52 8.31 -6.21
CA LEU A 27 1.14 8.99 -7.36
C LEU A 27 2.47 9.64 -6.97
N VAL A 28 2.54 10.32 -5.84
CA VAL A 28 3.79 10.91 -5.33
C VAL A 28 4.84 9.82 -5.11
N MET A 29 4.47 8.70 -4.47
CA MET A 29 5.36 7.58 -4.21
C MET A 29 5.89 6.97 -5.51
N LEU A 30 5.00 6.63 -6.45
CA LEU A 30 5.38 5.95 -7.68
C LEU A 30 6.16 6.86 -8.64
N ILE A 31 5.69 8.09 -8.86
CA ILE A 31 6.35 9.03 -9.77
C ILE A 31 7.71 9.43 -9.21
N GLY A 32 7.79 9.75 -7.91
CA GLY A 32 9.05 10.11 -7.28
C GLY A 32 10.09 8.99 -7.35
N GLY A 33 9.68 7.77 -7.00
CA GLY A 33 10.54 6.58 -7.10
C GLY A 33 11.00 6.33 -8.53
N TYR A 34 10.07 6.28 -9.48
CA TYR A 34 10.37 6.04 -10.88
C TYR A 34 11.33 7.07 -11.50
N LEU A 35 11.11 8.36 -11.25
CA LEU A 35 11.98 9.42 -11.80
C LEU A 35 13.42 9.31 -11.26
N GLY A 36 13.58 8.87 -10.00
CA GLY A 36 14.89 8.60 -9.43
C GLY A 36 15.56 7.36 -10.03
N GLU A 37 14.81 6.25 -10.16
CA GLU A 37 15.30 5.00 -10.78
C GLU A 37 15.66 5.18 -12.25
N ALA A 38 14.86 5.94 -12.99
CA ALA A 38 15.10 6.25 -14.41
C ALA A 38 16.24 7.26 -14.64
N GLY A 39 16.84 7.80 -13.57
CA GLY A 39 17.92 8.79 -13.69
C GLY A 39 17.47 10.17 -14.21
N VAL A 40 16.15 10.45 -14.23
CA VAL A 40 15.62 11.75 -14.64
C VAL A 40 15.88 12.81 -13.57
N ILE A 41 15.83 12.42 -12.31
CA ILE A 41 16.23 13.24 -11.16
C ILE A 41 17.30 12.50 -10.35
N ASN A 42 17.95 13.21 -9.43
CA ASN A 42 18.90 12.58 -8.52
C ASN A 42 18.22 11.45 -7.72
N ALA A 43 18.85 10.26 -7.64
CA ALA A 43 18.30 9.08 -6.98
C ALA A 43 17.93 9.34 -5.53
N MET A 44 18.73 10.10 -4.76
CA MET A 44 18.41 10.46 -3.39
C MET A 44 17.14 11.33 -3.31
N LEU A 45 16.98 12.28 -4.23
CA LEU A 45 15.77 13.11 -4.28
C LEU A 45 14.54 12.26 -4.63
N GLY A 46 14.65 11.34 -5.59
CA GLY A 46 13.60 10.37 -5.94
C GLY A 46 13.18 9.52 -4.75
N PHE A 47 14.18 9.02 -4.01
CA PHE A 47 13.95 8.26 -2.77
C PHE A 47 13.17 9.07 -1.71
N ILE A 48 13.60 10.31 -1.45
CA ILE A 48 12.94 11.17 -0.45
C ILE A 48 11.49 11.45 -0.85
N ILE A 49 11.22 11.77 -2.11
CA ILE A 49 9.85 12.02 -2.60
C ILE A 49 9.02 10.73 -2.51
N GLY A 50 9.56 9.61 -2.93
CA GLY A 50 8.88 8.31 -2.86
C GLY A 50 8.55 7.91 -1.41
N MET A 51 9.50 8.09 -0.49
CA MET A 51 9.29 7.84 0.93
C MET A 51 8.25 8.78 1.54
N ALA A 52 8.23 10.05 1.18
CA ALA A 52 7.19 10.97 1.64
C ALA A 52 5.79 10.51 1.22
N GLY A 53 5.63 10.05 -0.03
CA GLY A 53 4.38 9.46 -0.52
C GLY A 53 3.97 8.20 0.26
N LEU A 54 4.91 7.27 0.51
CA LEU A 54 4.67 6.05 1.30
C LEU A 54 4.27 6.37 2.74
N LEU A 55 4.98 7.26 3.41
CA LEU A 55 4.68 7.66 4.79
C LEU A 55 3.31 8.35 4.89
N TYR A 56 2.94 9.14 3.89
CA TYR A 56 1.61 9.75 3.83
C TYR A 56 0.50 8.70 3.68
N ILE A 57 0.69 7.66 2.84
CA ILE A 57 -0.24 6.54 2.73
C ILE A 57 -0.35 5.81 4.07
N LEU A 58 0.78 5.48 4.70
CA LEU A 58 0.80 4.81 6.01
C LEU A 58 0.07 5.64 7.07
N TYR A 59 0.31 6.96 7.10
CA TYR A 59 -0.43 7.84 8.00
C TYR A 59 -1.95 7.74 7.80
N GLU A 60 -2.43 7.79 6.54
CA GLU A 60 -3.87 7.72 6.24
C GLU A 60 -4.50 6.39 6.66
N ILE A 61 -3.84 5.25 6.38
CA ILE A 61 -4.39 3.93 6.68
C ILE A 61 -4.25 3.51 8.15
N PHE A 62 -3.37 4.16 8.93
CA PHE A 62 -3.20 3.86 10.36
C PHE A 62 -3.84 4.91 11.28
N MET A 63 -3.69 6.19 10.98
CA MET A 63 -4.07 7.32 11.85
C MET A 63 -5.11 8.25 11.22
N GLY A 64 -5.19 8.29 9.89
CA GLY A 64 -6.11 9.14 9.15
C GLY A 64 -7.55 8.65 9.20
N GLU A 65 -8.40 9.28 8.39
CA GLU A 65 -9.84 8.95 8.31
C GLU A 65 -10.07 7.48 7.93
N ALA A 66 -9.26 6.91 7.02
CA ALA A 66 -9.35 5.51 6.64
C ALA A 66 -9.11 4.58 7.84
N GLY A 67 -8.05 4.83 8.61
CA GLY A 67 -7.73 4.06 9.80
C GLY A 67 -8.82 4.14 10.88
N GLN A 68 -9.33 5.33 11.14
CA GLN A 68 -10.40 5.55 12.12
C GLN A 68 -11.71 4.88 11.71
N LYS A 69 -12.11 5.01 10.44
CA LYS A 69 -13.31 4.39 9.89
C LYS A 69 -13.23 2.86 9.94
N SER A 70 -12.06 2.27 9.71
CA SER A 70 -11.89 0.81 9.77
C SER A 70 -12.17 0.23 11.15
N MET A 71 -11.86 0.97 12.22
CA MET A 71 -12.13 0.53 13.59
C MET A 71 -13.60 0.62 14.00
N SER A 72 -14.40 1.43 13.30
CA SER A 72 -15.80 1.71 13.63
C SER A 72 -16.80 1.26 12.55
N CYS A 73 -16.37 0.50 11.54
CA CYS A 73 -17.22 0.16 10.38
C CYS A 73 -18.30 -0.90 10.66
N GLY A 74 -18.29 -1.55 11.82
CA GLY A 74 -19.34 -2.52 12.22
C GLY A 74 -19.21 -3.93 11.60
N SER A 75 -18.47 -4.12 10.52
CA SER A 75 -18.20 -5.42 9.89
C SER A 75 -16.87 -5.99 10.39
N VAL A 76 -16.90 -7.19 10.96
CA VAL A 76 -15.70 -7.90 11.44
C VAL A 76 -14.82 -8.31 10.26
N GLY A 77 -15.40 -8.78 9.16
CA GLY A 77 -14.68 -9.15 7.96
C GLY A 77 -13.97 -7.96 7.33
N ALA A 78 -14.66 -6.81 7.19
CA ALA A 78 -14.04 -5.60 6.67
C ALA A 78 -12.90 -5.09 7.56
N GLN A 79 -13.03 -5.14 8.89
CA GLN A 79 -11.97 -4.79 9.83
C GLN A 79 -10.75 -5.71 9.68
N MET A 80 -10.98 -7.02 9.52
CA MET A 80 -9.94 -8.02 9.32
C MET A 80 -9.21 -7.78 7.99
N ALA A 81 -9.96 -7.61 6.87
CA ALA A 81 -9.38 -7.31 5.57
C ALA A 81 -8.54 -6.03 5.60
N PHE A 82 -9.09 -4.95 6.14
CA PHE A 82 -8.40 -3.67 6.24
C PHE A 82 -7.11 -3.81 7.07
N SER A 83 -7.17 -4.51 8.21
CA SER A 83 -6.01 -4.73 9.07
C SER A 83 -4.94 -5.59 8.41
N ALA A 84 -5.31 -6.66 7.71
CA ALA A 84 -4.39 -7.48 6.95
C ALA A 84 -3.72 -6.68 5.82
N CYS A 85 -4.52 -5.96 5.03
CA CYS A 85 -4.02 -5.13 3.93
C CYS A 85 -3.05 -4.04 4.40
N ARG A 86 -3.34 -3.34 5.51
CA ARG A 86 -2.40 -2.32 6.04
C ARG A 86 -1.10 -2.91 6.53
N MET A 87 -1.11 -4.15 7.06
CA MET A 87 0.12 -4.86 7.45
C MET A 87 0.93 -5.27 6.23
N ILE A 88 0.30 -5.69 5.12
CA ILE A 88 0.99 -5.95 3.86
C ILE A 88 1.66 -4.67 3.34
N VAL A 89 0.99 -3.51 3.41
CA VAL A 89 1.59 -2.24 3.01
C VAL A 89 2.76 -1.87 3.94
N LEU A 90 2.62 -2.03 5.25
CA LEU A 90 3.69 -1.68 6.19
C LEU A 90 4.91 -2.59 6.03
N VAL A 91 4.71 -3.91 6.00
CA VAL A 91 5.79 -4.90 6.03
C VAL A 91 6.17 -5.35 4.62
N GLY A 92 5.19 -5.72 3.80
CA GLY A 92 5.44 -6.23 2.46
C GLY A 92 5.99 -5.17 1.50
N TRP A 93 5.55 -3.92 1.65
CA TRP A 93 6.06 -2.83 0.82
C TRP A 93 7.39 -2.23 1.29
N ALA A 94 7.86 -2.57 2.50
CA ALA A 94 9.17 -2.16 2.97
C ALA A 94 10.31 -2.67 2.05
N ILE A 95 10.07 -3.74 1.29
CA ILE A 95 11.04 -4.29 0.35
C ILE A 95 11.42 -3.30 -0.77
N TYR A 96 10.49 -2.42 -1.19
CA TYR A 96 10.75 -1.46 -2.28
C TYR A 96 11.73 -0.36 -1.87
N PRO A 97 11.52 0.38 -0.76
CA PRO A 97 12.50 1.35 -0.31
C PRO A 97 13.82 0.72 0.12
N LEU A 98 13.82 -0.49 0.67
CA LEU A 98 15.07 -1.20 0.97
C LEU A 98 15.81 -1.58 -0.30
N GLY A 99 15.12 -2.11 -1.30
CA GLY A 99 15.71 -2.42 -2.59
C GLY A 99 16.24 -1.17 -3.31
N TYR A 100 15.50 -0.06 -3.24
CA TYR A 100 15.98 1.22 -3.77
C TYR A 100 17.26 1.69 -3.08
N LEU A 101 17.31 1.62 -1.75
CA LEU A 101 18.48 1.96 -0.96
C LEU A 101 19.70 1.13 -1.39
N PHE A 102 19.56 -0.19 -1.44
CA PHE A 102 20.69 -1.09 -1.75
C PHE A 102 21.05 -1.09 -3.25
N GLY A 103 20.08 -0.94 -4.15
CA GLY A 103 20.31 -0.95 -5.59
C GLY A 103 20.82 0.37 -6.15
N TYR A 104 20.13 1.47 -5.85
CA TYR A 104 20.38 2.77 -6.48
C TYR A 104 21.23 3.72 -5.64
N LEU A 105 21.14 3.69 -4.30
CA LEU A 105 21.90 4.59 -3.45
C LEU A 105 23.24 4.00 -2.99
N MET A 106 23.27 2.70 -2.69
CA MET A 106 24.49 2.01 -2.25
C MET A 106 25.18 1.23 -3.36
N CYS A 107 24.53 1.06 -4.54
CA CYS A 107 25.04 0.31 -5.68
C CYS A 107 25.52 -1.12 -5.31
N GLY A 108 24.88 -1.75 -4.33
CA GLY A 108 25.24 -3.08 -3.82
C GLY A 108 24.47 -4.23 -4.48
N VAL A 109 23.43 -3.93 -5.27
CA VAL A 109 22.60 -4.93 -5.95
C VAL A 109 22.43 -4.52 -7.41
N ASP A 110 22.62 -5.47 -8.33
CA ASP A 110 22.43 -5.22 -9.76
C ASP A 110 20.94 -5.10 -10.12
N ALA A 111 20.64 -4.40 -11.21
CA ALA A 111 19.28 -4.10 -11.65
C ALA A 111 18.45 -5.37 -11.96
N ALA A 112 19.06 -6.44 -12.48
CA ALA A 112 18.35 -7.67 -12.82
C ALA A 112 17.90 -8.40 -11.54
N SER A 113 18.79 -8.52 -10.55
CA SER A 113 18.46 -9.09 -9.24
C SER A 113 17.40 -8.27 -8.52
N LEU A 114 17.49 -6.94 -8.57
CA LEU A 114 16.51 -6.05 -7.96
C LEU A 114 15.12 -6.21 -8.59
N ASN A 115 15.04 -6.25 -9.92
CA ASN A 115 13.80 -6.48 -10.65
C ASN A 115 13.17 -7.84 -10.31
N LEU A 116 13.99 -8.90 -10.17
CA LEU A 116 13.50 -10.21 -9.76
C LEU A 116 12.88 -10.17 -8.36
N ILE A 117 13.54 -9.52 -7.41
CA ILE A 117 13.05 -9.36 -6.04
C ILE A 117 11.73 -8.57 -6.01
N TYR A 118 11.65 -7.46 -6.75
CA TYR A 118 10.44 -6.64 -6.84
C TYR A 118 9.27 -7.40 -7.46
N ASN A 119 9.51 -8.15 -8.55
CA ASN A 119 8.47 -8.95 -9.20
C ASN A 119 7.95 -10.05 -8.28
N LEU A 120 8.83 -10.73 -7.53
CA LEU A 120 8.42 -11.75 -6.57
C LEU A 120 7.63 -11.13 -5.40
N ALA A 121 8.10 -10.00 -4.87
CA ALA A 121 7.38 -9.27 -3.83
C ALA A 121 5.99 -8.81 -4.30
N ASP A 122 5.89 -8.31 -5.53
CA ASP A 122 4.63 -7.92 -6.16
C ASP A 122 3.65 -9.09 -6.25
N PHE A 123 4.14 -10.24 -6.73
CA PHE A 123 3.34 -11.45 -6.83
C PHE A 123 2.75 -11.87 -5.47
N VAL A 124 3.59 -11.95 -4.45
CA VAL A 124 3.17 -12.35 -3.09
C VAL A 124 2.23 -11.32 -2.49
N ASN A 125 2.59 -10.04 -2.51
CA ASN A 125 1.81 -8.97 -1.90
C ASN A 125 0.42 -8.81 -2.55
N LYS A 126 0.33 -8.87 -3.89
CA LYS A 126 -0.94 -8.72 -4.61
C LYS A 126 -1.87 -9.91 -4.40
N ILE A 127 -1.33 -11.14 -4.39
CA ILE A 127 -2.12 -12.34 -4.08
C ILE A 127 -2.62 -12.28 -2.64
N ALA A 128 -1.76 -11.96 -1.67
CA ALA A 128 -2.14 -11.84 -0.27
C ALA A 128 -3.26 -10.80 -0.08
N PHE A 129 -3.15 -9.64 -0.74
CA PHE A 129 -4.19 -8.61 -0.74
C PHE A 129 -5.55 -9.14 -1.21
N GLY A 130 -5.56 -9.79 -2.38
CA GLY A 130 -6.79 -10.37 -2.94
C GLY A 130 -7.40 -11.46 -2.07
N VAL A 131 -6.57 -12.35 -1.51
CA VAL A 131 -7.02 -13.45 -0.64
C VAL A 131 -7.66 -12.93 0.65
N PHE A 132 -7.07 -11.92 1.30
CA PHE A 132 -7.65 -11.35 2.52
C PHE A 132 -8.98 -10.64 2.27
N ILE A 133 -9.10 -9.91 1.15
CA ILE A 133 -10.37 -9.26 0.77
C ILE A 133 -11.44 -10.31 0.47
N TRP A 134 -11.08 -11.36 -0.28
CA TRP A 134 -11.99 -12.45 -0.60
C TRP A 134 -12.45 -13.20 0.67
N ALA A 135 -11.51 -13.55 1.56
CA ALA A 135 -11.83 -14.25 2.81
C ALA A 135 -12.77 -13.43 3.71
N ALA A 136 -12.56 -12.12 3.77
CA ALA A 136 -13.44 -11.22 4.51
C ALA A 136 -14.86 -11.17 3.91
N ALA A 137 -14.97 -11.06 2.59
CA ALA A 137 -16.27 -11.05 1.91
C ALA A 137 -17.04 -12.36 2.12
N VAL A 138 -16.36 -13.50 2.13
CA VAL A 138 -16.96 -14.81 2.43
C VAL A 138 -17.43 -14.87 3.88
N ALA A 139 -16.62 -14.40 4.82
CA ALA A 139 -16.99 -14.38 6.26
C ALA A 139 -18.24 -13.53 6.50
N ASP A 140 -18.28 -12.30 6.00
CA ASP A 140 -19.44 -11.41 6.16
C ASP A 140 -20.70 -11.97 5.49
N SER A 141 -20.57 -12.67 4.35
CA SER A 141 -21.70 -13.29 3.67
C SER A 141 -22.29 -14.46 4.46
N SER A 142 -21.48 -15.18 5.22
CA SER A 142 -21.95 -16.32 6.05
C SER A 142 -22.65 -15.88 7.32
N GLU A 143 -22.39 -14.65 7.82
CA GLU A 143 -23.09 -14.11 8.99
C GLU A 143 -24.48 -13.55 8.65
N THR A 144 -24.74 -13.24 7.38
CA THR A 144 -26.01 -12.68 6.92
C THR A 144 -26.98 -13.72 6.34
N ALA A 145 -26.56 -14.98 6.23
CA ALA A 145 -27.37 -16.11 5.75
C ALA A 145 -27.96 -16.91 6.92
#